data_dc26a243a1cb353116f0abc4d1810e41
#
_entry.id   dc26a243a1cb353116f0abc4d1810e41
#
_cell.length_a   1.000
_cell.length_b   1.000
_cell.length_c   1.000
_cell.angle_alpha   90.00
_cell.angle_beta   90.00
_cell.angle_gamma   90.00
#
_symmetry.space_group_name_H-M   'P 1'
#
loop_
_entity.id
_entity.type
_entity.pdbx_description
1 polymer ?
#
loop_
_entity_poly.entity_id
_entity_poly.type
_entity_poly.pdbx_seq_one_letter_code
_entity_poly.pdbx_strand_id
1 'polypeptide(L)'
;MGNKQFLNGNAEEAATFYRKVLQKSPNNSRAMFNLADTYLTKGDVKAADSLYNRVTQLEKNPQIRSMAWHNRGYISQTAALQNKEQEQNMLRQAIEHYKQALRLNPRDNRTRYNLALCQKQLKNNPNKQNNKDKQQNQQQQNKQQQQNKNQQNKQQQQEQQKQQSPQDKQQMQQYMNLAKQAEKRALEKLKQHQPRQRSLQKNW
;
A
#
# COMPACT_ATOMS: atom_id res chain seq x y z
N MET A 1 -13.48 -41.14 -10.33
CA MET A 1 -13.51 -41.89 -9.04
C MET A 1 -13.22 -40.97 -7.86
N GLY A 2 -12.10 -40.25 -7.77
CA GLY A 2 -11.77 -39.41 -6.62
C GLY A 2 -12.81 -38.32 -6.28
N ASN A 3 -13.37 -37.62 -7.28
CA ASN A 3 -14.42 -36.60 -7.06
C ASN A 3 -15.71 -37.24 -6.46
N LYS A 4 -16.07 -38.47 -6.85
CA LYS A 4 -17.22 -39.14 -6.27
C LYS A 4 -16.98 -39.47 -4.78
N GLN A 5 -15.79 -39.93 -4.42
CA GLN A 5 -15.43 -40.19 -3.02
C GLN A 5 -15.42 -38.88 -2.19
N PHE A 6 -14.88 -37.81 -2.73
CA PHE A 6 -14.89 -36.53 -2.06
C PHE A 6 -16.32 -36.01 -1.78
N LEU A 7 -17.20 -36.10 -2.77
CA LEU A 7 -18.60 -35.71 -2.63
C LEU A 7 -19.38 -36.58 -1.64
N ASN A 8 -19.00 -37.84 -1.50
CA ASN A 8 -19.57 -38.77 -0.53
C ASN A 8 -19.00 -38.60 0.90
N GLY A 9 -18.13 -37.64 1.13
CA GLY A 9 -17.49 -37.38 2.42
C GLY A 9 -16.27 -38.27 2.71
N ASN A 10 -15.88 -39.16 1.78
CA ASN A 10 -14.75 -40.08 1.93
C ASN A 10 -13.42 -39.38 1.59
N ALA A 11 -13.03 -38.41 2.39
CA ALA A 11 -11.86 -37.53 2.12
C ALA A 11 -10.55 -38.33 2.00
N GLU A 12 -10.35 -39.40 2.80
CA GLU A 12 -9.11 -40.20 2.77
C GLU A 12 -8.98 -41.03 1.48
N GLU A 13 -10.08 -41.62 1.04
CA GLU A 13 -10.09 -42.36 -0.22
C GLU A 13 -9.89 -41.42 -1.41
N ALA A 14 -10.50 -40.24 -1.37
CA ALA A 14 -10.31 -39.21 -2.37
C ALA A 14 -8.84 -38.78 -2.43
N ALA A 15 -8.20 -38.50 -1.27
CA ALA A 15 -6.79 -38.13 -1.20
C ALA A 15 -5.88 -39.24 -1.78
N THR A 16 -6.18 -40.50 -1.44
CA THR A 16 -5.42 -41.65 -1.95
C THR A 16 -5.52 -41.74 -3.47
N PHE A 17 -6.71 -41.51 -4.02
CA PHE A 17 -6.91 -41.50 -5.47
C PHE A 17 -6.12 -40.38 -6.14
N TYR A 18 -6.19 -39.16 -5.64
CA TYR A 18 -5.46 -38.02 -6.23
C TYR A 18 -3.95 -38.20 -6.10
N ARG A 19 -3.44 -38.75 -4.98
CA ARG A 19 -2.02 -39.09 -4.83
C ARG A 19 -1.55 -40.11 -5.88
N LYS A 20 -2.34 -41.15 -6.15
CA LYS A 20 -2.04 -42.12 -7.22
C LYS A 20 -2.01 -41.48 -8.61
N VAL A 21 -2.91 -40.50 -8.88
CA VAL A 21 -2.86 -39.75 -10.13
C VAL A 21 -1.57 -38.92 -10.23
N LEU A 22 -1.17 -38.25 -9.14
CA LEU A 22 0.03 -37.42 -9.10
C LEU A 22 1.33 -38.24 -9.17
N GLN A 23 1.35 -39.50 -8.70
CA GLN A 23 2.47 -40.39 -8.91
C GLN A 23 2.70 -40.68 -10.41
N LYS A 24 1.60 -40.85 -11.18
CA LYS A 24 1.69 -41.09 -12.63
C LYS A 24 1.87 -39.80 -13.43
N SER A 25 1.32 -38.70 -12.94
CA SER A 25 1.31 -37.39 -13.62
C SER A 25 1.58 -36.27 -12.61
N PRO A 26 2.85 -36.03 -12.25
CA PRO A 26 3.24 -35.10 -11.18
C PRO A 26 2.79 -33.65 -11.37
N ASN A 27 2.53 -33.25 -12.61
CA ASN A 27 2.10 -31.89 -12.95
C ASN A 27 0.58 -31.79 -13.27
N ASN A 28 -0.20 -32.79 -12.92
CA ASN A 28 -1.66 -32.74 -13.09
C ASN A 28 -2.26 -31.75 -12.11
N SER A 29 -2.45 -30.51 -12.56
CA SER A 29 -2.94 -29.39 -11.76
C SER A 29 -4.35 -29.61 -11.20
N ARG A 30 -5.22 -30.33 -11.95
CA ARG A 30 -6.57 -30.65 -11.46
C ARG A 30 -6.54 -31.66 -10.32
N ALA A 31 -5.67 -32.68 -10.40
CA ALA A 31 -5.48 -33.61 -9.30
C ALA A 31 -4.88 -32.93 -8.08
N MET A 32 -3.94 -31.99 -8.28
CA MET A 32 -3.42 -31.14 -7.19
C MET A 32 -4.50 -30.30 -6.54
N PHE A 33 -5.35 -29.64 -7.34
CA PHE A 33 -6.45 -28.82 -6.84
C PHE A 33 -7.40 -29.64 -5.96
N ASN A 34 -7.84 -30.79 -6.46
CA ASN A 34 -8.78 -31.63 -5.72
C ASN A 34 -8.13 -32.26 -4.47
N LEU A 35 -6.83 -32.57 -4.51
CA LEU A 35 -6.10 -33.03 -3.32
C LEU A 35 -5.97 -31.90 -2.30
N ALA A 36 -5.75 -30.66 -2.76
CA ALA A 36 -5.70 -29.50 -1.89
C ALA A 36 -7.05 -29.24 -1.19
N ASP A 37 -8.17 -29.34 -1.93
CA ASP A 37 -9.52 -29.27 -1.35
C ASP A 37 -9.72 -30.35 -0.28
N THR A 38 -9.23 -31.55 -0.55
CA THR A 38 -9.33 -32.71 0.39
C THR A 38 -8.50 -32.40 1.66
N TYR A 39 -7.29 -31.91 1.54
CA TYR A 39 -6.47 -31.53 2.69
C TYR A 39 -7.06 -30.36 3.47
N LEU A 40 -7.62 -29.37 2.79
CA LEU A 40 -8.28 -28.26 3.46
C LEU A 40 -9.48 -28.71 4.30
N THR A 41 -10.30 -29.65 3.75
CA THR A 41 -11.43 -30.23 4.48
C THR A 41 -10.96 -31.04 5.71
N LYS A 42 -9.80 -31.66 5.65
CA LYS A 42 -9.17 -32.40 6.77
C LYS A 42 -8.46 -31.50 7.78
N GLY A 43 -8.36 -30.19 7.50
CA GLY A 43 -7.64 -29.24 8.35
C GLY A 43 -6.12 -29.18 8.10
N ASP A 44 -5.59 -29.94 7.13
CA ASP A 44 -4.18 -29.84 6.74
C ASP A 44 -3.97 -28.62 5.82
N VAL A 45 -4.03 -27.45 6.43
CA VAL A 45 -3.98 -26.14 5.75
C VAL A 45 -2.65 -25.93 5.04
N LYS A 46 -1.53 -26.42 5.62
CA LYS A 46 -0.20 -26.24 5.03
C LYS A 46 -0.04 -27.04 3.74
N ALA A 47 -0.43 -28.30 3.75
CA ALA A 47 -0.40 -29.13 2.55
C ALA A 47 -1.35 -28.59 1.48
N ALA A 48 -2.55 -28.13 1.87
CA ALA A 48 -3.51 -27.51 0.96
C ALA A 48 -2.93 -26.26 0.28
N ASP A 49 -2.38 -25.28 1.04
CA ASP A 49 -1.80 -24.07 0.45
C ASP A 49 -0.64 -24.37 -0.50
N SER A 50 0.23 -25.32 -0.15
CA SER A 50 1.33 -25.73 -1.01
C SER A 50 0.84 -26.24 -2.37
N LEU A 51 -0.19 -27.08 -2.37
CA LEU A 51 -0.78 -27.62 -3.60
C LEU A 51 -1.51 -26.54 -4.41
N TYR A 52 -2.32 -25.69 -3.77
CA TYR A 52 -2.96 -24.56 -4.47
C TYR A 52 -1.90 -23.61 -5.07
N ASN A 53 -0.81 -23.36 -4.37
CA ASN A 53 0.28 -22.56 -4.93
C ASN A 53 0.83 -23.16 -6.23
N ARG A 54 1.08 -24.46 -6.26
CA ARG A 54 1.49 -25.16 -7.50
C ARG A 54 0.43 -25.07 -8.60
N VAL A 55 -0.85 -25.19 -8.26
CA VAL A 55 -1.95 -25.02 -9.21
C VAL A 55 -1.94 -23.62 -9.83
N THR A 56 -1.71 -22.56 -9.02
CA THR A 56 -1.65 -21.19 -9.57
C THR A 56 -0.56 -20.98 -10.60
N GLN A 57 0.47 -21.82 -10.58
CA GLN A 57 1.62 -21.76 -11.50
C GLN A 57 1.44 -22.65 -12.74
N LEU A 58 0.88 -23.85 -12.55
CA LEU A 58 0.82 -24.89 -13.57
C LEU A 58 -0.48 -24.93 -14.37
N GLU A 59 -1.61 -24.52 -13.76
CA GLU A 59 -2.91 -24.62 -14.40
C GLU A 59 -3.09 -23.55 -15.48
N LYS A 60 -3.53 -23.97 -16.67
CA LYS A 60 -3.76 -23.08 -17.81
C LYS A 60 -5.17 -22.50 -17.82
N ASN A 61 -6.16 -23.21 -17.27
CA ASN A 61 -7.53 -22.74 -17.20
C ASN A 61 -7.64 -21.58 -16.20
N PRO A 62 -8.04 -20.38 -16.62
CA PRO A 62 -8.09 -19.20 -15.77
C PRO A 62 -9.10 -19.33 -14.63
N GLN A 63 -10.18 -20.07 -14.82
CA GLN A 63 -11.19 -20.28 -13.79
C GLN A 63 -10.65 -21.15 -12.64
N ILE A 64 -9.97 -22.26 -12.96
CA ILE A 64 -9.38 -23.15 -11.95
C ILE A 64 -8.24 -22.42 -11.22
N ARG A 65 -7.42 -21.64 -11.94
CA ARG A 65 -6.39 -20.80 -11.32
C ARG A 65 -7.00 -19.76 -10.38
N SER A 66 -8.10 -19.13 -10.80
CA SER A 66 -8.85 -18.18 -9.97
C SER A 66 -9.33 -18.84 -8.67
N MET A 67 -9.90 -20.04 -8.76
CA MET A 67 -10.35 -20.81 -7.59
C MET A 67 -9.20 -21.15 -6.65
N ALA A 68 -8.04 -21.55 -7.18
CA ALA A 68 -6.85 -21.81 -6.37
C ALA A 68 -6.36 -20.55 -5.63
N TRP A 69 -6.33 -19.39 -6.31
CA TRP A 69 -6.03 -18.11 -5.68
C TRP A 69 -7.06 -17.72 -4.62
N HIS A 70 -8.36 -17.96 -4.90
CA HIS A 70 -9.42 -17.74 -3.91
C HIS A 70 -9.19 -18.56 -2.64
N ASN A 71 -8.92 -19.87 -2.78
CA ASN A 71 -8.73 -20.77 -1.66
C ASN A 71 -7.48 -20.38 -0.84
N ARG A 72 -6.40 -19.97 -1.47
CA ARG A 72 -5.23 -19.39 -0.77
C ARG A 72 -5.60 -18.11 0.00
N GLY A 73 -6.42 -17.25 -0.59
CA GLY A 73 -6.97 -16.08 0.09
C GLY A 73 -7.77 -16.44 1.33
N TYR A 74 -8.62 -17.45 1.21
CA TYR A 74 -9.42 -17.99 2.32
C TYR A 74 -8.53 -18.56 3.45
N ILE A 75 -7.51 -19.33 3.11
CA ILE A 75 -6.52 -19.84 4.08
C ILE A 75 -5.86 -18.69 4.84
N SER A 76 -5.35 -17.68 4.12
CA SER A 76 -4.69 -16.52 4.75
C SER A 76 -5.67 -15.73 5.62
N GLN A 77 -6.91 -15.55 5.18
CA GLN A 77 -7.96 -14.87 5.94
C GLN A 77 -8.31 -15.61 7.24
N THR A 78 -8.45 -16.93 7.18
CA THR A 78 -8.75 -17.77 8.36
C THR A 78 -7.57 -17.76 9.33
N ALA A 79 -6.33 -17.84 8.84
CA ALA A 79 -5.14 -17.75 9.66
C ALA A 79 -5.03 -16.38 10.40
N ALA A 80 -5.48 -15.29 9.77
CA ALA A 80 -5.52 -13.98 10.39
C ALA A 80 -6.45 -13.91 11.61
N LEU A 81 -7.54 -14.69 11.62
CA LEU A 81 -8.46 -14.75 12.77
C LEU A 81 -7.87 -15.51 13.95
N GLN A 82 -6.96 -16.44 13.67
CA GLN A 82 -6.35 -17.33 14.68
C GLN A 82 -5.07 -16.75 15.31
N ASN A 83 -4.39 -15.83 14.63
CA ASN A 83 -3.12 -15.28 15.08
C ASN A 83 -3.12 -13.75 15.02
N LYS A 84 -3.43 -13.10 16.15
CA LYS A 84 -3.51 -11.65 16.26
C LYS A 84 -2.18 -10.93 16.03
N GLU A 85 -1.06 -11.54 16.36
CA GLU A 85 0.27 -10.93 16.13
C GLU A 85 0.59 -10.79 14.64
N GLN A 86 0.14 -11.76 13.85
CA GLN A 86 0.36 -11.79 12.41
C GLN A 86 -0.87 -11.38 11.59
N GLU A 87 -1.98 -11.01 12.25
CA GLU A 87 -3.27 -10.71 11.63
C GLU A 87 -3.13 -9.76 10.43
N GLN A 88 -2.41 -8.67 10.59
CA GLN A 88 -2.26 -7.69 9.51
C GLN A 88 -1.51 -8.25 8.30
N ASN A 89 -0.46 -9.03 8.53
CA ASN A 89 0.31 -9.65 7.45
C ASN A 89 -0.53 -10.69 6.71
N MET A 90 -1.27 -11.51 7.46
CA MET A 90 -2.17 -12.51 6.90
C MET A 90 -3.33 -11.87 6.11
N LEU A 91 -3.93 -10.79 6.62
CA LEU A 91 -4.96 -10.04 5.88
C LEU A 91 -4.42 -9.41 4.59
N ARG A 92 -3.19 -8.88 4.60
CA ARG A 92 -2.55 -8.36 3.38
C ARG A 92 -2.31 -9.46 2.35
N GLN A 93 -1.86 -10.63 2.79
CA GLN A 93 -1.70 -11.80 1.92
C GLN A 93 -3.05 -12.25 1.34
N ALA A 94 -4.09 -12.33 2.17
CA ALA A 94 -5.44 -12.68 1.71
C ALA A 94 -5.94 -11.69 0.64
N ILE A 95 -5.77 -10.39 0.87
CA ILE A 95 -6.13 -9.32 -0.07
C ILE A 95 -5.42 -9.53 -1.41
N GLU A 96 -4.12 -9.81 -1.39
CA GLU A 96 -3.37 -10.01 -2.63
C GLU A 96 -3.81 -11.27 -3.37
N HIS A 97 -4.03 -12.38 -2.66
CA HIS A 97 -4.54 -13.62 -3.26
C HIS A 97 -5.92 -13.42 -3.90
N TYR A 98 -6.85 -12.72 -3.22
CA TYR A 98 -8.17 -12.42 -3.78
C TYR A 98 -8.10 -11.48 -4.99
N LYS A 99 -7.18 -10.52 -5.01
CA LYS A 99 -6.94 -9.69 -6.20
C LYS A 99 -6.45 -10.52 -7.38
N GLN A 100 -5.53 -11.48 -7.15
CA GLN A 100 -5.08 -12.40 -8.21
C GLN A 100 -6.23 -13.25 -8.73
N ALA A 101 -7.09 -13.77 -7.86
CA ALA A 101 -8.28 -14.50 -8.25
C ALA A 101 -9.21 -13.65 -9.14
N LEU A 102 -9.48 -12.40 -8.75
CA LEU A 102 -10.36 -11.50 -9.50
C LEU A 102 -9.77 -11.01 -10.83
N ARG A 103 -8.44 -10.93 -10.97
CA ARG A 103 -7.81 -10.68 -12.27
C ARG A 103 -8.12 -11.78 -13.28
N LEU A 104 -8.25 -13.03 -12.83
CA LEU A 104 -8.55 -14.19 -13.65
C LEU A 104 -10.05 -14.42 -13.84
N ASN A 105 -10.87 -14.09 -12.83
CA ASN A 105 -12.33 -14.18 -12.85
C ASN A 105 -12.96 -12.94 -12.19
N PRO A 106 -13.14 -11.82 -12.93
CA PRO A 106 -13.69 -10.58 -12.36
C PRO A 106 -15.14 -10.68 -11.88
N ARG A 107 -15.88 -11.72 -12.30
CA ARG A 107 -17.31 -11.90 -11.96
C ARG A 107 -17.54 -12.70 -10.68
N ASP A 108 -16.49 -13.17 -10.01
CA ASP A 108 -16.63 -13.95 -8.77
C ASP A 108 -17.05 -13.05 -7.58
N ASN A 109 -18.34 -13.08 -7.29
CA ASN A 109 -18.94 -12.30 -6.19
C ASN A 109 -18.44 -12.75 -4.81
N ARG A 110 -18.15 -14.03 -4.62
CA ARG A 110 -17.62 -14.56 -3.34
C ARG A 110 -16.24 -13.98 -3.07
N THR A 111 -15.38 -14.01 -4.07
CA THR A 111 -14.03 -13.43 -3.97
C THR A 111 -14.09 -11.93 -3.73
N ARG A 112 -15.00 -11.18 -4.39
CA ARG A 112 -15.19 -9.74 -4.15
C ARG A 112 -15.65 -9.46 -2.72
N TYR A 113 -16.58 -10.22 -2.21
CA TYR A 113 -17.07 -10.09 -0.84
C TYR A 113 -15.94 -10.31 0.18
N ASN A 114 -15.19 -11.42 0.05
CA ASN A 114 -14.09 -11.76 0.93
C ASN A 114 -12.96 -10.72 0.87
N LEU A 115 -12.63 -10.21 -0.33
CA LEU A 115 -11.68 -9.12 -0.50
C LEU A 115 -12.12 -7.87 0.28
N ALA A 116 -13.38 -7.45 0.11
CA ALA A 116 -13.91 -6.28 0.81
C ALA A 116 -13.90 -6.47 2.33
N LEU A 117 -14.22 -7.67 2.81
CA LEU A 117 -14.18 -8.01 4.22
C LEU A 117 -12.76 -7.89 4.79
N CYS A 118 -11.75 -8.48 4.13
CA CYS A 118 -10.35 -8.37 4.54
C CYS A 118 -9.86 -6.92 4.53
N GLN A 119 -10.23 -6.13 3.53
CA GLN A 119 -9.89 -4.70 3.47
C GLN A 119 -10.51 -3.92 4.63
N LYS A 120 -11.77 -4.20 4.97
CA LYS A 120 -12.46 -3.60 6.13
C LYS A 120 -11.77 -3.97 7.43
N GLN A 121 -11.45 -5.26 7.62
CA GLN A 121 -10.75 -5.75 8.83
C GLN A 121 -9.38 -5.08 8.97
N LEU A 122 -8.60 -5.02 7.89
CA LEU A 122 -7.28 -4.38 7.89
C LEU A 122 -7.37 -2.87 8.20
N LYS A 123 -8.41 -2.19 7.72
CA LYS A 123 -8.66 -0.77 8.00
C LYS A 123 -9.03 -0.52 9.47
N ASN A 124 -9.82 -1.41 10.05
CA ASN A 124 -10.34 -1.28 11.42
C ASN A 124 -9.36 -1.82 12.48
N ASN A 125 -8.21 -2.37 12.08
CA ASN A 125 -7.26 -2.95 13.04
C ASN A 125 -6.58 -1.85 13.87
N PRO A 126 -6.66 -1.91 15.22
CA PRO A 126 -6.18 -0.86 16.12
C PRO A 126 -4.67 -0.59 16.05
N ASN A 127 -3.85 -1.53 15.56
CA ASN A 127 -2.42 -1.29 15.33
C ASN A 127 -2.12 -0.21 14.27
N LYS A 128 -3.11 0.18 13.45
CA LYS A 128 -2.96 1.34 12.55
C LYS A 128 -3.12 2.68 13.25
N GLN A 129 -3.90 2.74 14.33
CA GLN A 129 -4.04 3.96 15.14
C GLN A 129 -2.72 4.29 15.84
N ASN A 130 -2.06 3.30 16.46
CA ASN A 130 -0.75 3.50 17.09
C ASN A 130 0.36 4.00 16.14
N ASN A 131 0.31 3.63 14.85
CA ASN A 131 1.27 4.15 13.88
C ASN A 131 0.92 5.57 13.38
N LYS A 132 -0.37 5.94 13.32
CA LYS A 132 -0.77 7.32 13.00
C LYS A 132 -0.44 8.27 14.16
N ASP A 133 -0.69 7.85 15.39
CA ASP A 133 -0.39 8.64 16.59
C ASP A 133 1.14 8.80 16.78
N LYS A 134 1.94 7.76 16.49
CA LYS A 134 3.41 7.86 16.45
C LYS A 134 3.92 8.79 15.36
N GLN A 135 3.35 8.75 14.15
CA GLN A 135 3.70 9.67 13.08
C GLN A 135 3.28 11.12 13.37
N GLN A 136 2.10 11.34 13.96
CA GLN A 136 1.66 12.68 14.39
C GLN A 136 2.54 13.22 15.53
N ASN A 137 2.89 12.41 16.51
CA ASN A 137 3.81 12.82 17.59
C ASN A 137 5.22 13.12 17.06
N GLN A 138 5.76 12.34 16.13
CA GLN A 138 7.04 12.66 15.49
C GLN A 138 6.99 13.94 14.66
N GLN A 139 5.88 14.19 13.94
CA GLN A 139 5.71 15.45 13.22
C GLN A 139 5.55 16.67 14.15
N GLN A 140 4.88 16.52 15.29
CA GLN A 140 4.77 17.59 16.29
C GLN A 140 6.11 17.86 16.98
N GLN A 141 6.86 16.83 17.35
CA GLN A 141 8.20 16.99 17.91
C GLN A 141 9.18 17.65 16.94
N ASN A 142 9.15 17.28 15.66
CA ASN A 142 9.97 17.91 14.62
C ASN A 142 9.59 19.38 14.40
N LYS A 143 8.30 19.74 14.45
CA LYS A 143 7.85 21.12 14.36
C LYS A 143 8.28 21.95 15.58
N GLN A 144 8.20 21.41 16.78
CA GLN A 144 8.70 22.09 18.00
C GLN A 144 10.20 22.29 17.98
N GLN A 145 10.98 21.29 17.53
CA GLN A 145 12.42 21.42 17.38
C GLN A 145 12.82 22.47 16.31
N GLN A 146 12.06 22.55 15.20
CA GLN A 146 12.30 23.61 14.21
C GLN A 146 11.93 25.01 14.74
N GLN A 147 10.86 25.14 15.51
CA GLN A 147 10.49 26.40 16.14
C GLN A 147 11.53 26.86 17.17
N ASN A 148 12.04 25.95 18.00
CA ASN A 148 13.08 26.25 18.97
C ASN A 148 14.41 26.65 18.29
N LYS A 149 14.82 25.96 17.21
CA LYS A 149 16.00 26.34 16.42
C LYS A 149 15.82 27.72 15.76
N ASN A 150 14.63 28.04 15.25
CA ASN A 150 14.35 29.35 14.67
C ASN A 150 14.34 30.47 15.73
N GLN A 151 13.89 30.21 16.95
CA GLN A 151 13.97 31.17 18.04
C GLN A 151 15.41 31.40 18.50
N GLN A 152 16.22 30.34 18.64
CA GLN A 152 17.63 30.46 18.95
C GLN A 152 18.41 31.23 17.88
N ASN A 153 18.17 30.96 16.60
CA ASN A 153 18.79 31.70 15.51
C ASN A 153 18.37 33.20 15.49
N LYS A 154 17.11 33.51 15.83
CA LYS A 154 16.67 34.91 15.94
C LYS A 154 17.33 35.61 17.13
N GLN A 155 17.50 34.93 18.26
CA GLN A 155 18.22 35.51 19.41
C GLN A 155 19.69 35.75 19.10
N GLN A 156 20.38 34.79 18.47
CA GLN A 156 21.77 34.97 18.05
C GLN A 156 21.95 36.14 17.03
N GLN A 157 21.00 36.27 16.08
CA GLN A 157 21.03 37.40 15.14
C GLN A 157 20.79 38.77 15.84
N GLN A 158 19.94 38.81 16.86
CA GLN A 158 19.71 40.04 17.64
C GLN A 158 20.92 40.40 18.52
N GLU A 159 21.62 39.39 19.06
CA GLU A 159 22.86 39.63 19.81
C GLU A 159 24.02 40.09 18.92
N GLN A 160 24.15 39.54 17.71
CA GLN A 160 25.12 40.00 16.72
C GLN A 160 24.84 41.42 16.24
N GLN A 161 23.55 41.82 16.08
CA GLN A 161 23.18 43.18 15.75
C GLN A 161 23.47 44.22 16.88
N LYS A 162 23.43 43.76 18.13
CA LYS A 162 23.77 44.63 19.29
C LYS A 162 25.28 44.87 19.43
N GLN A 163 26.10 44.00 18.89
CA GLN A 163 27.59 44.13 18.93
C GLN A 163 28.16 44.89 17.73
N GLN A 164 27.36 45.27 16.74
CA GLN A 164 27.80 46.06 15.60
C GLN A 164 28.02 47.53 16.00
N SER A 165 29.19 48.08 15.64
CA SER A 165 29.51 49.45 15.87
C SER A 165 28.57 50.43 15.16
N PRO A 166 28.40 51.69 15.61
CA PRO A 166 27.58 52.69 14.94
C PRO A 166 27.98 52.89 13.47
N GLN A 167 29.26 52.73 13.14
CA GLN A 167 29.77 52.85 11.77
C GLN A 167 29.29 51.70 10.86
N ASP A 168 29.31 50.48 11.37
CA ASP A 168 28.82 49.29 10.61
C ASP A 168 27.33 49.41 10.30
N LYS A 169 26.55 49.94 11.26
CA LYS A 169 25.10 50.18 11.05
C LYS A 169 24.84 51.22 9.97
N GLN A 170 25.62 52.27 9.94
CA GLN A 170 25.50 53.34 8.92
C GLN A 170 25.87 52.82 7.51
N GLN A 171 26.91 52.02 7.42
CA GLN A 171 27.36 51.40 6.18
C GLN A 171 26.34 50.37 5.64
N MET A 172 25.79 49.55 6.51
CA MET A 172 24.73 48.60 6.18
C MET A 172 23.46 49.29 5.68
N GLN A 173 23.11 50.44 6.29
CA GLN A 173 21.95 51.23 5.89
C GLN A 173 22.14 51.84 4.48
N GLN A 174 23.36 52.27 4.15
CA GLN A 174 23.71 52.75 2.81
C GLN A 174 23.59 51.61 1.77
N TYR A 175 24.10 50.42 2.05
CA TYR A 175 23.95 49.25 1.16
C TYR A 175 22.48 48.86 0.94
N MET A 176 21.66 48.87 1.99
CA MET A 176 20.23 48.56 1.90
C MET A 176 19.50 49.62 1.03
N ASN A 177 19.83 50.88 1.15
CA ASN A 177 19.21 51.92 0.33
C ASN A 177 19.62 51.84 -1.15
N LEU A 178 20.87 51.49 -1.43
CA LEU A 178 21.34 51.23 -2.79
C LEU A 178 20.64 49.99 -3.41
N ALA A 179 20.48 48.93 -2.66
CA ALA A 179 19.76 47.72 -3.11
C ALA A 179 18.28 48.03 -3.44
N LYS A 180 17.58 48.78 -2.57
CA LYS A 180 16.20 49.23 -2.82
C LYS A 180 16.07 50.10 -4.06
N GLN A 181 17.03 50.98 -4.30
CA GLN A 181 17.04 51.80 -5.52
C GLN A 181 17.27 50.98 -6.78
N ALA A 182 18.16 49.99 -6.72
CA ALA A 182 18.41 49.06 -7.83
C ALA A 182 17.17 48.22 -8.16
N GLU A 183 16.49 47.72 -7.14
CA GLU A 183 15.24 46.98 -7.29
C GLU A 183 14.13 47.83 -7.91
N LYS A 184 13.97 49.06 -7.44
CA LYS A 184 12.99 50.01 -7.99
C LYS A 184 13.26 50.31 -9.47
N ARG A 185 14.52 50.53 -9.85
CA ARG A 185 14.92 50.74 -11.26
C ARG A 185 14.68 49.48 -12.11
N ALA A 186 14.90 48.27 -11.57
CA ALA A 186 14.62 47.02 -12.26
C ALA A 186 13.11 46.83 -12.49
N LEU A 187 12.28 47.10 -11.50
CA LEU A 187 10.82 47.06 -11.60
C LEU A 187 10.26 48.11 -12.60
N GLU A 188 10.81 49.31 -12.62
CA GLU A 188 10.42 50.35 -13.62
C GLU A 188 10.77 49.92 -15.05
N LYS A 189 11.95 49.31 -15.25
CA LYS A 189 12.33 48.75 -16.56
C LYS A 189 11.41 47.61 -16.99
N LEU A 190 11.04 46.71 -16.06
CA LEU A 190 10.09 45.66 -16.34
C LEU A 190 8.70 46.16 -16.72
N LYS A 191 8.21 47.21 -16.05
CA LYS A 191 6.92 47.87 -16.39
C LYS A 191 6.94 48.51 -17.75
N GLN A 192 8.07 49.09 -18.17
CA GLN A 192 8.23 49.72 -19.50
C GLN A 192 8.29 48.67 -20.64
N HIS A 193 8.68 47.43 -20.35
CA HIS A 193 8.78 46.34 -21.33
C HIS A 193 7.54 45.42 -21.37
N GLN A 194 6.48 45.69 -20.62
CA GLN A 194 5.23 44.97 -20.79
C GLN A 194 4.55 45.38 -22.09
N PRO A 195 4.31 44.49 -23.04
CA PRO A 195 3.59 44.82 -24.27
C PRO A 195 2.16 45.22 -23.91
N ARG A 196 1.73 46.43 -24.38
CA ARG A 196 0.34 46.88 -24.28
C ARG A 196 -0.55 45.80 -24.92
N GLN A 197 -1.38 45.13 -24.13
CA GLN A 197 -2.43 44.26 -24.64
C GLN A 197 -3.36 45.12 -25.51
N ARG A 198 -3.33 44.91 -26.83
CA ARG A 198 -4.34 45.44 -27.75
C ARG A 198 -5.66 44.79 -27.42
N SER A 199 -6.61 45.54 -26.93
CA SER A 199 -8.01 45.13 -26.84
C SER A 199 -8.53 44.86 -28.25
N LEU A 200 -8.77 43.62 -28.59
CA LEU A 200 -9.55 43.23 -29.78
C LEU A 200 -10.99 43.66 -29.52
N GLN A 201 -11.39 44.82 -30.07
CA GLN A 201 -12.81 45.15 -30.20
C GLN A 201 -13.46 44.14 -31.16
N LYS A 202 -14.37 43.37 -30.65
CA LYS A 202 -15.29 42.54 -31.45
C LYS A 202 -16.28 43.47 -32.13
N ASN A 203 -16.14 43.70 -33.41
CA ASN A 203 -17.21 44.22 -34.27
C ASN A 203 -18.08 43.01 -34.65
N TRP A 204 -19.36 43.08 -34.25
CA TRP A 204 -20.46 42.32 -34.78
C TRP A 204 -21.34 43.31 -35.55
#